data_a1d156fef29c5552c561def9fcccad61
#
_entry.id   a1d156fef29c5552c561def9fcccad61
#
_cell.length_a   1.000
_cell.length_b   1.000
_cell.length_c   1.000
_cell.angle_alpha   90.00
_cell.angle_beta   90.00
_cell.angle_gamma   90.00
#
_symmetry.space_group_name_H-M   'P 1'
#
loop_
_entity.id
_entity.type
_entity.pdbx_description
1 polymer ?
#
loop_
_entity_poly.entity_id
_entity_poly.type
_entity_poly.pdbx_seq_one_letter_code
_entity_poly.pdbx_strand_id
1 'polypeptide(L)'
;MDSPVTGERARPLIAIPARFSSSAAALRFEAEVAARKLVEAVYAAGGEPLSVHPAAPGGTVSDAEVARRLAFADGVLLPGGGDLNPVYYGGAQHESLYDMDLEQDAFDLAVARWSLRAGRPLLAICRGMQVVNVAMGGTLVQDMPRHHRHVRSELALRPGTAVHGVLGHDTVTISCYHHQALDRIGTGLHRTASSEDGVVEAIELTEPGDGWFLAVQWHPEDTAADDPAQQRLFGALVSAAASKRG
;
A
#
# COMPACT_ATOMS: atom_id res chain seq x y z
N MET A 1 41.84 13.06 -17.60
CA MET A 1 41.74 11.76 -16.92
C MET A 1 40.59 11.86 -15.96
N ASP A 2 39.40 11.44 -16.40
CA ASP A 2 38.21 11.45 -15.58
C ASP A 2 38.33 10.31 -14.58
N SER A 3 38.31 10.65 -13.27
CA SER A 3 38.21 9.65 -12.21
C SER A 3 36.90 8.90 -12.38
N PRO A 4 36.88 7.57 -12.23
CA PRO A 4 35.63 6.83 -12.28
C PRO A 4 34.77 7.34 -11.13
N VAL A 5 33.56 7.79 -11.46
CA VAL A 5 32.48 8.00 -10.50
C VAL A 5 32.35 6.69 -9.74
N THR A 6 32.77 6.69 -8.47
CA THR A 6 32.58 5.56 -7.57
C THR A 6 31.11 5.21 -7.58
N GLY A 7 30.78 3.99 -8.02
CA GLY A 7 29.42 3.55 -8.31
C GLY A 7 28.52 3.66 -7.09
N GLU A 8 27.85 4.77 -6.99
CA GLU A 8 26.65 4.89 -6.15
C GLU A 8 25.63 3.90 -6.71
N ARG A 9 25.23 2.90 -5.91
CA ARG A 9 24.23 1.94 -6.35
C ARG A 9 22.97 2.73 -6.70
N ALA A 10 22.50 2.62 -7.94
CA ALA A 10 21.28 3.28 -8.37
C ALA A 10 20.13 2.94 -7.40
N ARG A 11 19.31 3.93 -7.02
CA ARG A 11 18.16 3.76 -6.13
C ARG A 11 17.21 2.69 -6.68
N PRO A 12 16.65 1.80 -5.84
CA PRO A 12 15.59 0.89 -6.28
C PRO A 12 14.36 1.68 -6.76
N LEU A 13 13.78 1.25 -7.88
CA LEU A 13 12.62 1.88 -8.48
C LEU A 13 11.34 1.36 -7.80
N ILE A 14 10.62 2.23 -7.12
CA ILE A 14 9.38 1.88 -6.42
C ILE A 14 8.19 2.42 -7.20
N ALA A 15 7.44 1.52 -7.83
CA ALA A 15 6.23 1.88 -8.55
C ALA A 15 5.08 2.19 -7.58
N ILE A 16 4.44 3.34 -7.77
CA ILE A 16 3.31 3.82 -6.98
C ILE A 16 2.16 4.13 -7.94
N PRO A 17 1.09 3.33 -8.01
CA PRO A 17 -0.09 3.70 -8.78
C PRO A 17 -0.60 5.08 -8.34
N ALA A 18 -0.72 6.01 -9.29
CA ALA A 18 -1.28 7.32 -9.03
C ALA A 18 -2.76 7.23 -8.64
N ARG A 19 -3.33 8.30 -8.12
CA ARG A 19 -4.76 8.44 -7.85
C ARG A 19 -5.38 9.40 -8.84
N PHE A 20 -6.51 9.05 -9.43
CA PHE A 20 -7.31 10.00 -10.18
C PHE A 20 -7.87 11.07 -9.24
N SER A 21 -7.87 12.29 -9.70
CA SER A 21 -8.40 13.44 -8.96
C SER A 21 -9.19 14.32 -9.90
N SER A 22 -10.42 14.65 -9.52
CA SER A 22 -11.29 15.52 -10.28
C SER A 22 -10.80 16.98 -10.31
N SER A 23 -9.85 17.34 -9.45
CA SER A 23 -9.28 18.69 -9.43
C SER A 23 -7.87 18.71 -8.82
N ALA A 24 -7.03 19.59 -9.38
CA ALA A 24 -5.78 20.01 -8.77
C ALA A 24 -5.60 21.51 -9.01
N ALA A 25 -5.20 22.24 -7.98
CA ALA A 25 -5.25 23.71 -7.90
C ALA A 25 -4.60 24.46 -9.09
N ALA A 26 -3.61 23.88 -9.74
CA ALA A 26 -2.89 24.50 -10.86
C ALA A 26 -3.27 23.93 -12.24
N LEU A 27 -4.19 22.97 -12.30
CA LEU A 27 -4.54 22.27 -13.54
C LEU A 27 -5.96 22.62 -13.99
N ARG A 28 -6.17 22.58 -15.29
CA ARG A 28 -7.47 22.94 -15.90
C ARG A 28 -8.49 21.81 -15.88
N PHE A 29 -8.03 20.57 -15.74
CA PHE A 29 -8.83 19.35 -15.87
C PHE A 29 -8.46 18.39 -14.76
N GLU A 30 -8.95 17.17 -14.86
CA GLU A 30 -8.59 16.05 -14.01
C GLU A 30 -7.08 15.83 -13.95
N ALA A 31 -6.62 15.29 -12.83
CA ALA A 31 -5.20 15.08 -12.57
C ALA A 31 -4.93 13.66 -12.08
N GLU A 32 -3.70 13.23 -12.25
CA GLU A 32 -3.15 12.12 -11.49
C GLU A 32 -2.30 12.67 -10.37
N VAL A 33 -2.52 12.16 -9.16
CA VAL A 33 -1.84 12.64 -7.96
C VAL A 33 -1.22 11.50 -7.17
N ALA A 34 -0.12 11.79 -6.49
CA ALA A 34 0.45 10.96 -5.45
C ALA A 34 0.60 11.80 -4.17
N ALA A 35 0.32 11.22 -3.01
CA ALA A 35 0.47 11.92 -1.75
C ALA A 35 1.95 12.29 -1.54
N ARG A 36 2.25 13.58 -1.37
CA ARG A 36 3.61 14.10 -1.31
C ARG A 36 4.42 13.45 -0.18
N LYS A 37 3.86 13.33 1.02
CA LYS A 37 4.52 12.70 2.17
C LYS A 37 4.91 11.24 1.90
N LEU A 38 4.07 10.50 1.18
CA LEU A 38 4.34 9.11 0.80
C LEU A 38 5.51 9.01 -0.17
N VAL A 39 5.55 9.88 -1.19
CA VAL A 39 6.66 9.98 -2.14
C VAL A 39 7.96 10.37 -1.42
N GLU A 40 7.91 11.37 -0.52
CA GLU A 40 9.05 11.82 0.29
C GLU A 40 9.55 10.72 1.22
N ALA A 41 8.67 9.92 1.84
CA ALA A 41 9.08 8.81 2.71
C ALA A 41 9.83 7.71 1.96
N VAL A 42 9.39 7.34 0.75
CA VAL A 42 10.12 6.41 -0.13
C VAL A 42 11.47 6.97 -0.53
N TYR A 43 11.52 8.26 -0.91
CA TYR A 43 12.76 8.91 -1.32
C TYR A 43 13.76 9.01 -0.15
N ALA A 44 13.30 9.38 1.05
CA ALA A 44 14.10 9.42 2.26
C ALA A 44 14.64 8.03 2.66
N ALA A 45 13.89 6.96 2.36
CA ALA A 45 14.34 5.58 2.54
C ALA A 45 15.41 5.12 1.55
N GLY A 46 15.77 5.95 0.55
CA GLY A 46 16.76 5.62 -0.47
C GLY A 46 16.17 4.96 -1.73
N GLY A 47 14.86 4.86 -1.87
CA GLY A 47 14.16 4.46 -3.10
C GLY A 47 13.98 5.61 -4.08
N GLU A 48 13.69 5.27 -5.33
CA GLU A 48 13.23 6.23 -6.35
C GLU A 48 11.74 6.00 -6.58
N PRO A 49 10.86 6.88 -6.07
CA PRO A 49 9.42 6.75 -6.24
C PRO A 49 8.98 7.15 -7.65
N LEU A 50 8.28 6.27 -8.35
CA LEU A 50 7.75 6.50 -9.69
C LEU A 50 6.23 6.36 -9.70
N SER A 51 5.52 7.45 -9.98
CA SER A 51 4.07 7.40 -10.21
C SER A 51 3.77 6.64 -11.50
N VAL A 52 2.79 5.75 -11.45
CA VAL A 52 2.34 4.93 -12.57
C VAL A 52 0.88 5.22 -12.86
N HIS A 53 0.58 5.54 -14.12
CA HIS A 53 -0.78 5.73 -14.61
C HIS A 53 -1.63 4.46 -14.41
N PRO A 54 -2.76 4.49 -13.67
CA PRO A 54 -3.56 3.30 -13.34
C PRO A 54 -4.54 2.92 -14.46
N ALA A 55 -4.09 2.86 -15.72
CA ALA A 55 -4.96 2.57 -16.85
C ALA A 55 -5.50 1.14 -16.83
N ALA A 56 -6.81 1.04 -16.77
CA ALA A 56 -7.59 -0.17 -16.93
C ALA A 56 -8.91 0.14 -17.66
N PRO A 57 -8.87 0.50 -18.95
CA PRO A 57 -10.03 0.98 -19.69
C PRO A 57 -11.22 0.03 -19.56
N GLY A 58 -12.38 0.60 -19.20
CA GLY A 58 -13.60 -0.16 -18.94
C GLY A 58 -13.54 -1.02 -17.68
N GLY A 59 -12.64 -0.71 -16.73
CA GLY A 59 -12.51 -1.43 -15.46
C GLY A 59 -11.87 -2.81 -15.60
N THR A 60 -11.02 -3.01 -16.63
CA THR A 60 -10.36 -4.31 -16.86
C THR A 60 -8.90 -4.14 -17.25
N VAL A 61 -8.02 -4.94 -16.66
CA VAL A 61 -6.63 -5.08 -17.04
C VAL A 61 -6.15 -6.49 -16.69
N SER A 62 -5.36 -7.10 -17.57
CA SER A 62 -4.79 -8.41 -17.29
C SER A 62 -3.54 -8.32 -16.43
N ASP A 63 -3.30 -9.36 -15.62
CA ASP A 63 -2.06 -9.46 -14.84
C ASP A 63 -0.81 -9.52 -15.73
N ALA A 64 -0.91 -10.07 -16.93
CA ALA A 64 0.18 -10.07 -17.92
C ALA A 64 0.50 -8.65 -18.42
N GLU A 65 -0.51 -7.81 -18.59
CA GLU A 65 -0.29 -6.42 -18.95
C GLU A 65 0.35 -5.63 -17.80
N VAL A 66 -0.13 -5.80 -16.57
CA VAL A 66 0.50 -5.21 -15.39
C VAL A 66 1.96 -5.67 -15.27
N ALA A 67 2.23 -6.96 -15.43
CA ALA A 67 3.60 -7.51 -15.40
C ALA A 67 4.52 -6.82 -16.43
N ARG A 68 4.02 -6.61 -17.64
CA ARG A 68 4.78 -5.93 -18.71
C ARG A 68 5.00 -4.45 -18.39
N ARG A 69 3.97 -3.76 -17.90
CA ARG A 69 4.02 -2.32 -17.58
C ARG A 69 4.92 -2.02 -16.38
N LEU A 70 4.93 -2.91 -15.38
CA LEU A 70 5.72 -2.75 -14.16
C LEU A 70 7.01 -3.58 -14.15
N ALA A 71 7.44 -4.11 -15.29
CA ALA A 71 8.68 -4.89 -15.41
C ALA A 71 9.92 -4.13 -14.91
N PHE A 72 9.92 -2.80 -15.00
CA PHE A 72 11.00 -1.93 -14.53
C PHE A 72 11.07 -1.79 -13.01
N ALA A 73 9.97 -2.06 -12.30
CA ALA A 73 9.88 -1.79 -10.86
C ALA A 73 10.61 -2.84 -10.04
N ASP A 74 11.43 -2.41 -9.11
CA ASP A 74 12.12 -3.29 -8.15
C ASP A 74 11.22 -3.60 -6.95
N GLY A 75 10.29 -2.70 -6.63
CA GLY A 75 9.27 -2.84 -5.59
C GLY A 75 8.02 -2.05 -5.93
N VAL A 76 6.94 -2.31 -5.20
CA VAL A 76 5.65 -1.68 -5.37
C VAL A 76 5.15 -1.13 -4.04
N LEU A 77 4.54 0.06 -4.07
CA LEU A 77 3.79 0.62 -2.96
C LEU A 77 2.37 0.88 -3.43
N LEU A 78 1.39 0.18 -2.84
CA LEU A 78 -0.04 0.47 -3.02
C LEU A 78 -0.46 1.52 -1.98
N PRO A 79 -0.82 2.75 -2.40
CA PRO A 79 -1.12 3.85 -1.50
C PRO A 79 -2.56 3.81 -0.96
N GLY A 80 -2.84 4.70 0.01
CA GLY A 80 -4.18 5.08 0.41
C GLY A 80 -4.98 5.72 -0.74
N GLY A 81 -6.27 5.95 -0.52
CA GLY A 81 -7.18 6.54 -1.51
C GLY A 81 -8.63 6.43 -1.12
N GLY A 82 -9.55 6.72 -2.04
CA GLY A 82 -10.98 6.51 -1.90
C GLY A 82 -11.38 5.05 -1.75
N ASP A 83 -12.66 4.78 -1.67
CA ASP A 83 -13.17 3.44 -1.38
C ASP A 83 -13.03 2.50 -2.58
N LEU A 84 -12.85 1.21 -2.29
CA LEU A 84 -12.88 0.16 -3.30
C LEU A 84 -14.34 -0.16 -3.67
N ASN A 85 -14.63 -0.24 -4.95
CA ASN A 85 -15.98 -0.52 -5.43
C ASN A 85 -16.47 -1.90 -4.92
N PRO A 86 -17.66 -1.95 -4.29
CA PRO A 86 -18.18 -3.18 -3.69
C PRO A 86 -18.38 -4.35 -4.66
N VAL A 87 -18.44 -4.11 -5.95
CA VAL A 87 -18.53 -5.17 -6.96
C VAL A 87 -17.37 -6.16 -6.86
N TYR A 88 -16.18 -5.72 -6.41
CA TYR A 88 -14.99 -6.56 -6.31
C TYR A 88 -14.96 -7.49 -5.10
N TYR A 89 -15.79 -7.23 -4.07
CA TYR A 89 -15.87 -8.09 -2.87
C TYR A 89 -17.30 -8.57 -2.56
N GLY A 90 -18.23 -8.44 -3.54
CA GLY A 90 -19.61 -8.92 -3.41
C GLY A 90 -20.47 -8.12 -2.44
N GLY A 91 -20.07 -6.87 -2.15
CA GLY A 91 -20.85 -5.95 -1.32
C GLY A 91 -21.97 -5.27 -2.11
N ALA A 92 -23.03 -4.86 -1.43
CA ALA A 92 -24.03 -3.96 -2.00
C ALA A 92 -23.51 -2.51 -2.02
N GLN A 93 -24.11 -1.66 -2.84
CA GLN A 93 -23.85 -0.21 -2.78
C GLN A 93 -24.30 0.32 -1.41
N HIS A 94 -23.46 1.17 -0.81
CA HIS A 94 -23.71 1.82 0.46
C HIS A 94 -23.54 3.34 0.34
N GLU A 95 -24.34 4.11 1.05
CA GLU A 95 -24.34 5.58 0.94
C GLU A 95 -23.07 6.26 1.47
N SER A 96 -22.30 5.56 2.30
CA SER A 96 -21.02 6.05 2.83
C SER A 96 -19.87 5.99 1.83
N LEU A 97 -20.03 5.25 0.73
CA LEU A 97 -18.96 5.04 -0.25
C LEU A 97 -18.67 6.33 -1.02
N TYR A 98 -17.39 6.65 -1.18
CA TYR A 98 -16.94 7.86 -1.87
C TYR A 98 -15.70 7.62 -2.73
N ASP A 99 -15.52 8.44 -3.74
CA ASP A 99 -14.33 8.52 -4.58
C ASP A 99 -13.89 7.17 -5.19
N MET A 100 -14.88 6.37 -5.59
CA MET A 100 -14.65 5.08 -6.26
C MET A 100 -14.36 5.27 -7.73
N ASP A 101 -13.36 4.56 -8.26
CA ASP A 101 -13.02 4.55 -9.67
C ASP A 101 -12.74 3.11 -10.13
N LEU A 102 -13.53 2.61 -11.09
CA LEU A 102 -13.44 1.23 -11.57
C LEU A 102 -12.12 0.92 -12.29
N GLU A 103 -11.54 1.89 -13.01
CA GLU A 103 -10.26 1.67 -13.70
C GLU A 103 -9.13 1.57 -12.71
N GLN A 104 -9.11 2.45 -11.72
CA GLN A 104 -8.12 2.45 -10.65
C GLN A 104 -8.22 1.18 -9.80
N ASP A 105 -9.45 0.79 -9.42
CA ASP A 105 -9.70 -0.42 -8.65
C ASP A 105 -9.19 -1.67 -9.38
N ALA A 106 -9.56 -1.80 -10.67
CA ALA A 106 -9.14 -2.94 -11.50
C ALA A 106 -7.61 -3.01 -11.63
N PHE A 107 -6.96 -1.86 -11.84
CA PHE A 107 -5.50 -1.77 -11.95
C PHE A 107 -4.83 -2.15 -10.62
N ASP A 108 -5.25 -1.57 -9.50
CA ASP A 108 -4.66 -1.83 -8.18
C ASP A 108 -4.83 -3.29 -7.76
N LEU A 109 -6.00 -3.90 -8.00
CA LEU A 109 -6.24 -5.33 -7.76
C LEU A 109 -5.31 -6.22 -8.59
N ALA A 110 -5.08 -5.87 -9.85
CA ALA A 110 -4.16 -6.61 -10.71
C ALA A 110 -2.70 -6.43 -10.27
N VAL A 111 -2.31 -5.21 -9.84
CA VAL A 111 -0.99 -4.93 -9.26
C VAL A 111 -0.76 -5.75 -7.99
N ALA A 112 -1.75 -5.81 -7.08
CA ALA A 112 -1.66 -6.62 -5.87
C ALA A 112 -1.42 -8.11 -6.20
N ARG A 113 -2.26 -8.70 -7.07
CA ARG A 113 -2.11 -10.10 -7.50
C ARG A 113 -0.78 -10.39 -8.17
N TRP A 114 -0.37 -9.51 -9.07
CA TRP A 114 0.91 -9.66 -9.78
C TRP A 114 2.09 -9.57 -8.81
N SER A 115 2.11 -8.58 -7.93
CA SER A 115 3.22 -8.39 -6.98
C SER A 115 3.41 -9.61 -6.09
N LEU A 116 2.32 -10.12 -5.50
CA LEU A 116 2.38 -11.30 -4.63
C LEU A 116 2.83 -12.56 -5.39
N ARG A 117 2.29 -12.82 -6.60
CA ARG A 117 2.68 -13.99 -7.39
C ARG A 117 4.10 -13.91 -7.95
N ALA A 118 4.56 -12.73 -8.32
CA ALA A 118 5.89 -12.52 -8.86
C ALA A 118 6.96 -12.35 -7.78
N GLY A 119 6.58 -12.40 -6.49
CA GLY A 119 7.48 -12.16 -5.37
C GLY A 119 8.07 -10.74 -5.41
N ARG A 120 7.36 -9.76 -5.97
CA ARG A 120 7.79 -8.36 -5.94
C ARG A 120 7.59 -7.80 -4.54
N PRO A 121 8.59 -7.13 -3.95
CA PRO A 121 8.42 -6.44 -2.69
C PRO A 121 7.22 -5.49 -2.75
N LEU A 122 6.29 -5.63 -1.80
CA LEU A 122 5.03 -4.90 -1.77
C LEU A 122 4.76 -4.35 -0.37
N LEU A 123 4.66 -3.04 -0.27
CA LEU A 123 4.08 -2.34 0.87
C LEU A 123 2.68 -1.84 0.47
N ALA A 124 1.67 -2.16 1.26
CA ALA A 124 0.29 -1.72 1.01
C ALA A 124 -0.23 -0.90 2.21
N ILE A 125 -0.71 0.32 1.96
CA ILE A 125 -1.10 1.29 2.97
C ILE A 125 -2.59 1.62 2.85
N CYS A 126 -3.33 1.56 3.94
CA CYS A 126 -4.74 1.93 4.08
C CYS A 126 -5.60 1.22 3.01
N ARG A 127 -6.12 1.97 2.01
CA ARG A 127 -6.82 1.37 0.88
C ARG A 127 -5.98 0.29 0.18
N GLY A 128 -4.66 0.46 0.08
CA GLY A 128 -3.76 -0.56 -0.48
C GLY A 128 -3.86 -1.91 0.25
N MET A 129 -3.95 -1.92 1.58
CA MET A 129 -4.18 -3.14 2.36
C MET A 129 -5.54 -3.78 2.03
N GLN A 130 -6.58 -2.95 1.90
CA GLN A 130 -7.93 -3.41 1.53
C GLN A 130 -7.93 -4.03 0.12
N VAL A 131 -7.24 -3.40 -0.84
CA VAL A 131 -7.05 -3.94 -2.19
C VAL A 131 -6.37 -5.30 -2.16
N VAL A 132 -5.29 -5.46 -1.40
CA VAL A 132 -4.62 -6.77 -1.26
C VAL A 132 -5.57 -7.80 -0.67
N ASN A 133 -6.30 -7.46 0.39
CA ASN A 133 -7.27 -8.37 1.01
C ASN A 133 -8.33 -8.84 -0.01
N VAL A 134 -8.91 -7.92 -0.76
CA VAL A 134 -9.93 -8.23 -1.78
C VAL A 134 -9.33 -9.01 -2.96
N ALA A 135 -8.13 -8.67 -3.41
CA ALA A 135 -7.41 -9.40 -4.46
C ALA A 135 -7.17 -10.88 -4.08
N MET A 136 -7.09 -11.18 -2.78
CA MET A 136 -6.95 -12.53 -2.22
C MET A 136 -8.29 -13.15 -1.79
N GLY A 137 -9.41 -12.56 -2.22
CA GLY A 137 -10.77 -13.06 -1.98
C GLY A 137 -11.37 -12.69 -0.62
N GLY A 138 -10.81 -11.72 0.09
CA GLY A 138 -11.38 -11.16 1.31
C GLY A 138 -12.55 -10.21 1.04
N THR A 139 -13.17 -9.70 2.11
CA THR A 139 -14.27 -8.74 2.09
C THR A 139 -13.99 -7.54 2.99
N LEU A 140 -14.79 -6.48 2.85
CA LEU A 140 -14.65 -5.24 3.61
C LEU A 140 -15.94 -4.94 4.40
N VAL A 141 -15.77 -4.37 5.59
CA VAL A 141 -16.78 -3.57 6.27
C VAL A 141 -16.79 -2.21 5.57
N GLN A 142 -17.92 -1.86 4.95
CA GLN A 142 -18.03 -0.65 4.11
C GLN A 142 -18.11 0.64 4.93
N ASP A 143 -18.64 0.54 6.14
CA ASP A 143 -18.76 1.67 7.05
C ASP A 143 -18.72 1.16 8.49
N MET A 144 -17.63 1.48 9.19
CA MET A 144 -17.47 1.08 10.58
C MET A 144 -18.36 1.96 11.50
N PRO A 145 -18.94 1.40 12.57
CA PRO A 145 -19.71 2.19 13.52
C PRO A 145 -18.90 3.33 14.16
N ARG A 146 -17.61 3.16 14.28
CA ARG A 146 -16.65 4.15 14.75
C ARG A 146 -15.58 4.38 13.70
N HIS A 147 -15.59 5.53 13.05
CA HIS A 147 -14.60 5.90 12.05
C HIS A 147 -13.24 6.22 12.70
N HIS A 148 -12.18 5.69 12.12
CA HIS A 148 -10.80 6.04 12.46
C HIS A 148 -10.32 7.19 11.57
N ARG A 149 -10.98 8.36 11.64
CA ARG A 149 -10.61 9.55 10.86
C ARG A 149 -9.90 10.57 11.74
N HIS A 150 -8.69 10.98 11.34
CA HIS A 150 -7.81 11.88 12.08
C HIS A 150 -7.54 11.41 13.53
N VAL A 151 -7.45 10.09 13.71
CA VAL A 151 -7.19 9.47 15.00
C VAL A 151 -5.72 9.09 15.10
N ARG A 152 -5.09 9.46 16.21
CA ARG A 152 -3.81 8.88 16.64
C ARG A 152 -4.09 7.96 17.82
N SER A 153 -3.62 6.73 17.75
CA SER A 153 -3.80 5.73 18.80
C SER A 153 -2.55 4.88 18.97
N GLU A 154 -2.41 4.27 20.12
CA GLU A 154 -1.38 3.27 20.32
C GLU A 154 -1.84 1.93 19.78
N LEU A 155 -0.93 1.22 19.14
CA LEU A 155 -1.14 -0.11 18.59
C LEU A 155 -0.12 -1.06 19.20
N ALA A 156 -0.61 -2.07 19.91
CA ALA A 156 0.23 -3.15 20.40
C ALA A 156 0.58 -4.10 19.26
N LEU A 157 1.85 -4.43 19.11
CA LEU A 157 2.36 -5.32 18.09
C LEU A 157 2.72 -6.67 18.70
N ARG A 158 2.38 -7.74 18.01
CA ARG A 158 2.70 -9.09 18.47
C ARG A 158 4.15 -9.45 18.11
N PRO A 159 5.01 -9.80 19.09
CA PRO A 159 6.36 -10.28 18.82
C PRO A 159 6.38 -11.47 17.85
N GLY A 160 7.36 -11.48 16.94
CA GLY A 160 7.53 -12.52 15.93
C GLY A 160 6.76 -12.28 14.63
N THR A 161 5.97 -11.21 14.51
CA THR A 161 5.38 -10.77 13.25
C THR A 161 6.36 -9.90 12.45
N ALA A 162 6.21 -9.86 11.12
CA ALA A 162 7.06 -9.02 10.28
C ALA A 162 6.88 -7.53 10.60
N VAL A 163 5.63 -7.09 10.86
CA VAL A 163 5.35 -5.70 11.26
C VAL A 163 6.06 -5.33 12.56
N HIS A 164 6.08 -6.21 13.58
CA HIS A 164 6.83 -6.00 14.81
C HIS A 164 8.34 -5.91 14.53
N GLY A 165 8.88 -6.83 13.72
CA GLY A 165 10.31 -6.85 13.35
C GLY A 165 10.74 -5.58 12.62
N VAL A 166 9.91 -5.04 11.73
CA VAL A 166 10.18 -3.81 10.98
C VAL A 166 10.09 -2.58 11.87
N LEU A 167 9.02 -2.44 12.65
CA LEU A 167 8.79 -1.29 13.51
C LEU A 167 9.75 -1.28 14.72
N GLY A 168 10.17 -2.46 15.21
CA GLY A 168 11.16 -2.62 16.28
C GLY A 168 10.70 -2.19 17.67
N HIS A 169 9.40 -2.15 17.92
CA HIS A 169 8.77 -1.78 19.18
C HIS A 169 7.55 -2.66 19.47
N ASP A 170 7.27 -2.92 20.75
CA ASP A 170 6.06 -3.68 21.17
C ASP A 170 4.78 -2.83 21.05
N THR A 171 4.91 -1.50 21.08
CA THR A 171 3.81 -0.54 20.92
C THR A 171 4.28 0.62 20.06
N VAL A 172 3.44 1.07 19.14
CA VAL A 172 3.69 2.20 18.25
C VAL A 172 2.49 3.12 18.19
N THR A 173 2.72 4.40 17.98
CA THR A 173 1.65 5.37 17.69
C THR A 173 1.35 5.31 16.19
N ILE A 174 0.09 5.11 15.84
CA ILE A 174 -0.39 5.08 14.44
C ILE A 174 -1.27 6.30 14.13
N SER A 175 -1.28 6.72 12.87
CA SER A 175 -2.16 7.78 12.35
C SER A 175 -3.18 7.17 11.41
N CYS A 176 -4.46 7.21 11.78
CA CYS A 176 -5.55 6.58 11.03
C CYS A 176 -6.44 7.61 10.33
N TYR A 177 -6.81 7.28 9.09
CA TYR A 177 -7.79 8.05 8.31
C TYR A 177 -8.61 7.10 7.42
N HIS A 178 -9.52 6.32 8.02
CA HIS A 178 -10.38 5.40 7.29
C HIS A 178 -11.73 5.20 7.99
N HIS A 179 -12.75 4.81 7.24
CA HIS A 179 -14.06 4.39 7.73
C HIS A 179 -14.38 2.96 7.31
N GLN A 180 -13.62 2.42 6.36
CA GLN A 180 -13.69 1.01 5.97
C GLN A 180 -12.63 0.19 6.70
N ALA A 181 -12.90 -1.11 6.86
CA ALA A 181 -11.98 -2.06 7.47
C ALA A 181 -12.07 -3.43 6.77
N LEU A 182 -11.10 -4.31 7.04
CA LEU A 182 -11.21 -5.69 6.61
C LEU A 182 -12.31 -6.40 7.41
N ASP A 183 -13.16 -7.15 6.71
CA ASP A 183 -14.17 -8.06 7.29
C ASP A 183 -13.60 -9.49 7.28
N ARG A 184 -13.76 -10.22 6.20
CA ARG A 184 -13.15 -11.54 6.03
C ARG A 184 -11.77 -11.39 5.42
N ILE A 185 -10.77 -11.99 6.07
CA ILE A 185 -9.39 -11.98 5.58
C ILE A 185 -9.28 -12.88 4.34
N GLY A 186 -8.55 -12.41 3.34
CA GLY A 186 -8.28 -13.13 2.10
C GLY A 186 -7.44 -14.39 2.31
N THR A 187 -7.56 -15.33 1.37
CA THR A 187 -6.84 -16.61 1.43
C THR A 187 -5.32 -16.38 1.39
N GLY A 188 -4.60 -17.06 2.28
CA GLY A 188 -3.14 -16.93 2.38
C GLY A 188 -2.66 -15.69 3.12
N LEU A 189 -3.59 -14.90 3.69
CA LEU A 189 -3.30 -13.76 4.56
C LEU A 189 -3.69 -14.07 6.01
N HIS A 190 -3.02 -13.43 6.95
CA HIS A 190 -3.40 -13.47 8.35
C HIS A 190 -3.22 -12.11 9.03
N ARG A 191 -4.01 -11.88 10.06
CA ARG A 191 -3.96 -10.67 10.88
C ARG A 191 -2.77 -10.70 11.82
N THR A 192 -1.98 -9.62 11.84
CA THR A 192 -0.80 -9.49 12.69
C THR A 192 -0.90 -8.36 13.71
N ALA A 193 -1.75 -7.36 13.48
CA ALA A 193 -2.08 -6.34 14.47
C ALA A 193 -3.56 -5.95 14.40
N SER A 194 -4.12 -5.53 15.55
CA SER A 194 -5.47 -4.97 15.65
C SER A 194 -5.50 -3.87 16.70
N SER A 195 -6.33 -2.85 16.47
CA SER A 195 -6.66 -1.83 17.45
C SER A 195 -7.49 -2.39 18.60
N GLU A 196 -7.66 -1.61 19.67
CA GLU A 196 -8.42 -2.01 20.86
C GLU A 196 -9.89 -2.36 20.55
N ASP A 197 -10.51 -1.70 19.58
CA ASP A 197 -11.87 -1.98 19.12
C ASP A 197 -11.95 -3.12 18.10
N GLY A 198 -10.83 -3.83 17.88
CA GLY A 198 -10.76 -5.06 17.10
C GLY A 198 -10.59 -4.86 15.60
N VAL A 199 -10.43 -3.62 15.11
CA VAL A 199 -10.16 -3.34 13.70
C VAL A 199 -8.80 -3.92 13.33
N VAL A 200 -8.73 -4.58 12.17
CA VAL A 200 -7.49 -5.14 11.65
C VAL A 200 -6.60 -4.01 11.14
N GLU A 201 -5.43 -3.86 11.75
CA GLU A 201 -4.49 -2.79 11.43
C GLU A 201 -3.28 -3.27 10.62
N ALA A 202 -2.96 -4.57 10.64
CA ALA A 202 -1.92 -5.13 9.78
C ALA A 202 -2.23 -6.57 9.36
N ILE A 203 -1.82 -6.92 8.15
CA ILE A 203 -1.87 -8.29 7.61
C ILE A 203 -0.54 -8.66 6.96
N GLU A 204 -0.24 -9.96 7.01
CA GLU A 204 0.95 -10.57 6.42
C GLU A 204 0.56 -11.86 5.68
N LEU A 205 1.47 -12.41 4.86
CA LEU A 205 1.30 -13.74 4.28
C LEU A 205 1.38 -14.82 5.37
N THR A 206 0.49 -15.80 5.33
CA THR A 206 0.50 -16.95 6.25
C THR A 206 1.78 -17.78 6.07
N GLU A 207 2.17 -17.97 4.82
CA GLU A 207 3.43 -18.63 4.45
C GLU A 207 4.32 -17.58 3.78
N PRO A 208 5.56 -17.40 4.25
CA PRO A 208 6.48 -16.49 3.58
C PRO A 208 6.66 -16.91 2.12
N GLY A 209 6.35 -16.01 1.19
CA GLY A 209 6.63 -16.20 -0.23
C GLY A 209 8.07 -15.81 -0.58
N ASP A 210 8.40 -15.88 -1.86
CA ASP A 210 9.72 -15.46 -2.39
C ASP A 210 9.92 -13.92 -2.34
N GLY A 211 8.89 -13.17 -2.00
CA GLY A 211 8.88 -11.71 -1.93
C GLY A 211 8.55 -11.17 -0.55
N TRP A 212 9.09 -9.99 -0.25
CA TRP A 212 8.73 -9.24 0.93
C TRP A 212 7.33 -8.63 0.77
N PHE A 213 6.45 -8.83 1.76
CA PHE A 213 5.12 -8.24 1.79
C PHE A 213 4.77 -7.77 3.19
N LEU A 214 4.21 -6.58 3.27
CA LEU A 214 3.60 -6.04 4.48
C LEU A 214 2.45 -5.10 4.11
N ALA A 215 1.35 -5.18 4.84
CA ALA A 215 0.22 -4.27 4.64
C ALA A 215 -0.28 -3.73 5.98
N VAL A 216 -0.54 -2.42 6.01
CA VAL A 216 -0.98 -1.67 7.19
C VAL A 216 -2.20 -0.81 6.88
N GLN A 217 -3.14 -0.67 7.84
CA GLN A 217 -4.36 0.11 7.64
C GLN A 217 -4.16 1.60 7.93
N TRP A 218 -3.23 1.94 8.80
CA TRP A 218 -2.89 3.33 9.13
C TRP A 218 -2.01 4.00 8.05
N HIS A 219 -1.72 5.28 8.23
CA HIS A 219 -0.90 6.10 7.34
C HIS A 219 0.49 6.38 7.95
N PRO A 220 1.49 5.51 7.74
CA PRO A 220 2.84 5.73 8.26
C PRO A 220 3.50 6.99 7.67
N GLU A 221 3.15 7.38 6.43
CA GLU A 221 3.66 8.57 5.77
C GLU A 221 3.31 9.88 6.52
N ASP A 222 2.25 9.87 7.33
CA ASP A 222 1.85 11.05 8.08
C ASP A 222 2.90 11.50 9.08
N THR A 223 3.64 10.55 9.65
CA THR A 223 4.59 10.76 10.73
C THR A 223 6.01 10.28 10.41
N ALA A 224 6.24 9.62 9.29
CA ALA A 224 7.55 9.05 8.92
C ALA A 224 8.72 10.06 8.98
N ALA A 225 8.47 11.35 8.72
CA ALA A 225 9.50 12.39 8.79
C ALA A 225 10.01 12.62 10.22
N ASP A 226 9.18 12.40 11.24
CA ASP A 226 9.46 12.70 12.65
C ASP A 226 9.50 11.42 13.52
N ASP A 227 9.01 10.31 13.02
CA ASP A 227 8.97 9.01 13.70
C ASP A 227 9.78 7.95 12.94
N PRO A 228 10.98 7.62 13.42
CA PRO A 228 11.83 6.60 12.79
C PRO A 228 11.19 5.22 12.72
N ALA A 229 10.23 4.87 13.60
CA ALA A 229 9.53 3.61 13.53
C ALA A 229 8.67 3.54 12.27
N GLN A 230 7.91 4.59 11.97
CA GLN A 230 7.08 4.66 10.77
C GLN A 230 7.95 4.71 9.50
N GLN A 231 9.07 5.42 9.53
CA GLN A 231 10.01 5.48 8.40
C GLN A 231 10.63 4.11 8.07
N ARG A 232 10.79 3.21 9.06
CA ARG A 232 11.32 1.86 8.82
C ARG A 232 10.45 1.00 7.91
N LEU A 233 9.14 1.25 7.79
CA LEU A 233 8.28 0.54 6.82
C LEU A 233 8.72 0.80 5.39
N PHE A 234 9.00 2.06 5.06
CA PHE A 234 9.52 2.44 3.73
C PHE A 234 10.95 1.92 3.52
N GLY A 235 11.79 1.96 4.57
CA GLY A 235 13.14 1.39 4.55
C GLY A 235 13.14 -0.11 4.28
N ALA A 236 12.21 -0.87 4.86
CA ALA A 236 12.07 -2.30 4.64
C ALA A 236 11.66 -2.62 3.18
N LEU A 237 10.70 -1.88 2.63
CA LEU A 237 10.34 -2.00 1.21
C LEU A 237 11.55 -1.75 0.30
N VAL A 238 12.26 -0.63 0.50
CA VAL A 238 13.41 -0.24 -0.33
C VAL A 238 14.55 -1.25 -0.20
N SER A 239 14.83 -1.75 1.00
CA SER A 239 15.84 -2.80 1.24
C SER A 239 15.49 -4.10 0.53
N ALA A 240 14.22 -4.53 0.60
CA ALA A 240 13.74 -5.72 -0.10
C ALA A 240 13.83 -5.54 -1.64
N ALA A 241 13.47 -4.36 -2.15
CA ALA A 241 13.58 -4.02 -3.56
C ALA A 241 15.05 -4.03 -4.06
N ALA A 242 15.98 -3.51 -3.25
CA ALA A 242 17.41 -3.54 -3.57
C ALA A 242 17.95 -4.97 -3.68
N SER A 243 17.47 -5.88 -2.82
CA SER A 243 17.90 -7.28 -2.80
C SER A 243 17.44 -8.11 -4.02
N LYS A 244 16.38 -7.67 -4.72
CA LYS A 244 15.86 -8.34 -5.92
C LYS A 244 16.60 -7.95 -7.22
N ARG A 245 17.51 -6.98 -7.17
CA ARG A 245 18.35 -6.52 -8.31
C ARG A 245 19.62 -7.38 -8.51
N GLY A 246 19.91 -8.24 -7.56
CA GLY A 246 21.15 -9.06 -7.53
C GLY A 246 21.08 -10.35 -8.35
#